data_195809ca1a196068a63c77eb8a9e9243
#
_entry.id   195809ca1a196068a63c77eb8a9e9243
#
_cell.length_a   1.000
_cell.length_b   1.000
_cell.length_c   1.000
_cell.angle_alpha   90.00
_cell.angle_beta   90.00
_cell.angle_gamma   90.00
#
_symmetry.space_group_name_H-M   'P 1'
#
loop_
_entity.id
_entity.type
_entity.pdbx_description
1 polymer ?
#
loop_
_entity_poly.entity_id
_entity_poly.type
_entity_poly.pdbx_seq_one_letter_code
_entity_poly.pdbx_strand_id
1 'polypeptide(L)'
;MMRSTFAIAAAVAGLGVAGCGGDDKALTKAEFVKQGNAICAKGNAELETEEEELIADGKAPDREELIAFFEDEVLPNVQGQIDDLAELTPPEADQGEVDELIASAQEAIDKSEGDMEAVVASDENPFDDADEKAGAYGLAECAI
;
A
#
# COMPACT_ATOMS: atom_id res chain seq x y z
N MET A 1 53.81 41.99 -19.19
CA MET A 1 52.66 41.20 -19.61
C MET A 1 52.72 39.89 -18.82
N MET A 2 52.08 39.89 -17.65
CA MET A 2 52.03 38.69 -16.78
C MET A 2 50.61 38.08 -16.85
N ARG A 3 50.51 36.89 -17.34
CA ARG A 3 49.28 36.11 -17.38
C ARG A 3 49.22 35.24 -16.11
N SER A 4 48.35 35.58 -15.18
CA SER A 4 48.06 34.77 -14.01
C SER A 4 46.99 33.74 -14.39
N THR A 5 47.37 32.47 -14.33
CA THR A 5 46.46 31.34 -14.49
C THR A 5 45.90 30.97 -13.13
N PHE A 6 44.60 31.20 -12.91
CA PHE A 6 43.90 30.69 -11.75
C PHE A 6 43.45 29.26 -12.00
N ALA A 7 44.00 28.34 -11.22
CA ALA A 7 43.57 26.95 -11.19
C ALA A 7 42.39 26.84 -10.19
N ILE A 8 41.20 26.52 -10.70
CA ILE A 8 40.04 26.22 -9.89
C ILE A 8 40.05 24.71 -9.60
N ALA A 9 40.34 24.34 -8.38
CA ALA A 9 40.20 22.96 -7.92
C ALA A 9 38.71 22.71 -7.59
N ALA A 10 38.02 21.95 -8.41
CA ALA A 10 36.67 21.46 -8.15
C ALA A 10 36.75 20.24 -7.20
N ALA A 11 36.37 20.46 -5.95
CA ALA A 11 36.12 19.37 -4.99
C ALA A 11 34.79 18.70 -5.34
N VAL A 12 34.83 17.51 -5.92
CA VAL A 12 33.67 16.66 -6.11
C VAL A 12 33.38 15.98 -4.78
N ALA A 13 32.39 16.50 -4.04
CA ALA A 13 31.82 15.82 -2.91
C ALA A 13 31.01 14.64 -3.43
N GLY A 14 31.54 13.43 -3.29
CA GLY A 14 30.85 12.19 -3.59
C GLY A 14 29.67 12.02 -2.61
N LEU A 15 28.47 12.20 -3.12
CA LEU A 15 27.26 11.71 -2.46
C LEU A 15 27.33 10.19 -2.49
N GLY A 16 27.71 9.60 -1.35
CA GLY A 16 27.60 8.18 -1.14
C GLY A 16 26.13 7.79 -1.23
N VAL A 17 25.76 7.15 -2.35
CA VAL A 17 24.54 6.39 -2.43
C VAL A 17 24.71 5.25 -1.43
N ALA A 18 24.08 5.34 -0.25
CA ALA A 18 23.93 4.20 0.63
C ALA A 18 23.14 3.16 -0.17
N GLY A 19 23.84 2.15 -0.69
CA GLY A 19 23.24 1.00 -1.32
C GLY A 19 22.31 0.36 -0.30
N CYS A 20 21.02 0.26 -0.61
CA CYS A 20 20.13 -0.68 0.00
C CYS A 20 20.63 -2.08 -0.34
N GLY A 21 21.60 -2.59 0.42
CA GLY A 21 21.86 -3.99 0.53
C GLY A 21 20.74 -4.55 1.41
N GLY A 22 19.95 -5.48 0.88
CA GLY A 22 18.95 -6.20 1.66
C GLY A 22 19.64 -6.95 2.79
N ASP A 23 19.63 -6.37 3.98
CA ASP A 23 19.76 -7.11 5.22
C ASP A 23 18.33 -7.56 5.55
N ASP A 24 18.11 -8.88 5.59
CA ASP A 24 16.89 -9.54 6.10
C ASP A 24 16.70 -9.28 7.61
N LYS A 25 16.98 -8.07 8.05
CA LYS A 25 16.88 -7.68 9.43
C LYS A 25 15.44 -7.25 9.71
N ALA A 26 14.83 -7.92 10.68
CA ALA A 26 13.51 -7.53 11.16
C ALA A 26 13.45 -6.03 11.50
N LEU A 27 12.41 -5.37 11.03
CA LEU A 27 12.11 -3.98 11.34
C LEU A 27 11.72 -3.84 12.81
N THR A 28 11.90 -2.66 13.36
CA THR A 28 11.19 -2.31 14.61
C THR A 28 9.70 -2.10 14.29
N LYS A 29 8.82 -2.24 15.29
CA LYS A 29 7.38 -1.97 15.11
C LYS A 29 7.13 -0.59 14.51
N ALA A 30 7.84 0.44 14.96
CA ALA A 30 7.70 1.80 14.45
C ALA A 30 8.13 1.94 12.98
N GLU A 31 9.18 1.23 12.56
CA GLU A 31 9.62 1.20 11.16
C GLU A 31 8.65 0.42 10.28
N PHE A 32 8.14 -0.72 10.75
CA PHE A 32 7.13 -1.51 10.05
C PHE A 32 5.84 -0.70 9.86
N VAL A 33 5.30 -0.13 10.92
CA VAL A 33 4.09 0.73 10.87
C VAL A 33 4.28 1.91 9.92
N LYS A 34 5.45 2.57 9.96
CA LYS A 34 5.73 3.69 9.06
C LYS A 34 5.75 3.26 7.59
N GLN A 35 6.41 2.14 7.28
CA GLN A 35 6.51 1.64 5.91
C GLN A 35 5.17 1.09 5.43
N GLY A 36 4.46 0.33 6.27
CA GLY A 36 3.15 -0.19 5.95
C GLY A 36 2.12 0.91 5.68
N ASN A 37 2.05 1.92 6.54
CA ASN A 37 1.18 3.08 6.27
C ASN A 37 1.56 3.81 4.96
N ALA A 38 2.84 3.86 4.58
CA ALA A 38 3.24 4.49 3.32
C ALA A 38 2.81 3.65 2.10
N ILE A 39 2.83 2.32 2.21
CA ILE A 39 2.32 1.40 1.18
C ILE A 39 0.82 1.64 0.99
N CYS A 40 0.04 1.57 2.07
CA CYS A 40 -1.41 1.72 2.00
C CYS A 40 -1.82 3.13 1.55
N ALA A 41 -1.19 4.18 2.07
CA ALA A 41 -1.47 5.55 1.63
C ALA A 41 -1.24 5.77 0.13
N LYS A 42 -0.23 5.09 -0.45
CA LYS A 42 0.01 5.13 -1.89
C LYS A 42 -1.11 4.42 -2.65
N GLY A 43 -1.49 3.21 -2.23
CA GLY A 43 -2.59 2.46 -2.84
C GLY A 43 -3.91 3.22 -2.76
N ASN A 44 -4.22 3.80 -1.61
CA ASN A 44 -5.44 4.61 -1.42
C ASN A 44 -5.48 5.83 -2.34
N ALA A 45 -4.36 6.53 -2.53
CA ALA A 45 -4.29 7.67 -3.45
C ALA A 45 -4.45 7.26 -4.93
N GLU A 46 -4.03 6.05 -5.29
CA GLU A 46 -4.28 5.49 -6.62
C GLU A 46 -5.77 5.19 -6.80
N LEU A 47 -6.41 4.52 -5.84
CA LEU A 47 -7.85 4.24 -5.86
C LEU A 47 -8.71 5.51 -5.87
N GLU A 48 -8.34 6.56 -5.11
CA GLU A 48 -9.04 7.85 -5.14
C GLU A 48 -9.05 8.44 -6.56
N THR A 49 -7.95 8.29 -7.30
CA THR A 49 -7.87 8.77 -8.69
C THR A 49 -8.80 7.98 -9.62
N GLU A 50 -8.83 6.66 -9.49
CA GLU A 50 -9.70 5.80 -10.30
C GLU A 50 -11.19 6.00 -9.95
N GLU A 51 -11.52 6.23 -8.67
CA GLU A 51 -12.87 6.60 -8.23
C GLU A 51 -13.31 7.95 -8.82
N GLU A 52 -12.42 8.96 -8.84
CA GLU A 52 -12.71 10.24 -9.48
C GLU A 52 -13.01 10.07 -10.98
N GLU A 53 -12.30 9.18 -11.66
CA GLU A 53 -12.55 8.88 -13.07
C GLU A 53 -13.88 8.16 -13.28
N LEU A 54 -14.25 7.22 -12.40
CA LEU A 54 -15.52 6.49 -12.43
C LEU A 54 -16.73 7.43 -12.36
N ILE A 55 -16.64 8.51 -11.58
CA ILE A 55 -17.72 9.48 -11.37
C ILE A 55 -17.54 10.78 -12.15
N ALA A 56 -16.56 10.87 -13.06
CA ALA A 56 -16.18 12.11 -13.75
C ALA A 56 -17.30 12.72 -14.61
N ASP A 57 -18.27 11.92 -15.06
CA ASP A 57 -19.43 12.40 -15.83
C ASP A 57 -20.57 12.96 -14.95
N GLY A 58 -20.41 12.92 -13.63
CA GLY A 58 -21.35 13.40 -12.62
C GLY A 58 -22.58 12.51 -12.45
N LYS A 59 -22.54 11.27 -12.94
CA LYS A 59 -23.56 10.26 -12.70
C LYS A 59 -23.07 9.27 -11.63
N ALA A 60 -24.04 8.72 -10.90
CA ALA A 60 -23.74 7.56 -10.06
C ALA A 60 -23.47 6.36 -10.98
N PRO A 61 -22.38 5.60 -10.75
CA PRO A 61 -22.12 4.40 -11.51
C PRO A 61 -23.25 3.37 -11.33
N ASP A 62 -23.53 2.64 -12.38
CA ASP A 62 -24.47 1.54 -12.29
C ASP A 62 -23.78 0.30 -11.68
N ARG A 63 -24.58 -0.76 -11.47
CA ARG A 63 -24.07 -1.98 -10.80
C ARG A 63 -22.94 -2.67 -11.60
N GLU A 64 -23.04 -2.68 -12.91
CA GLU A 64 -22.04 -3.33 -13.77
C GLU A 64 -20.74 -2.52 -13.76
N GLU A 65 -20.83 -1.20 -13.77
CA GLU A 65 -19.67 -0.30 -13.62
C GLU A 65 -19.01 -0.44 -12.25
N LEU A 66 -19.80 -0.60 -11.17
CA LEU A 66 -19.25 -0.85 -9.83
C LEU A 66 -18.55 -2.21 -9.74
N ILE A 67 -19.13 -3.26 -10.28
CA ILE A 67 -18.51 -4.59 -10.31
C ILE A 67 -17.17 -4.51 -11.05
N ALA A 68 -17.15 -3.92 -12.24
CA ALA A 68 -15.93 -3.76 -13.02
C ALA A 68 -14.87 -2.96 -12.26
N PHE A 69 -15.26 -1.87 -11.59
CA PHE A 69 -14.33 -1.07 -10.78
C PHE A 69 -13.72 -1.89 -9.63
N PHE A 70 -14.52 -2.69 -8.93
CA PHE A 70 -13.99 -3.56 -7.87
C PHE A 70 -13.04 -4.62 -8.43
N GLU A 71 -13.41 -5.30 -9.51
CA GLU A 71 -12.62 -6.39 -10.11
C GLU A 71 -11.33 -5.89 -10.77
N ASP A 72 -11.38 -4.76 -11.46
CA ASP A 72 -10.27 -4.27 -12.28
C ASP A 72 -9.34 -3.32 -11.50
N GLU A 73 -9.84 -2.58 -10.49
CA GLU A 73 -9.07 -1.56 -9.80
C GLU A 73 -8.89 -1.88 -8.29
N VAL A 74 -10.00 -2.13 -7.55
CA VAL A 74 -9.91 -2.26 -6.08
C VAL A 74 -9.18 -3.54 -5.68
N LEU A 75 -9.60 -4.70 -6.15
CA LEU A 75 -8.99 -5.96 -5.73
C LEU A 75 -7.51 -6.07 -6.14
N PRO A 76 -7.09 -5.72 -7.37
CA PRO A 76 -5.67 -5.72 -7.73
C PRO A 76 -4.83 -4.74 -6.92
N ASN A 77 -5.38 -3.57 -6.60
CA ASN A 77 -4.69 -2.57 -5.78
C ASN A 77 -4.47 -3.08 -4.35
N VAL A 78 -5.52 -3.62 -3.70
CA VAL A 78 -5.43 -4.19 -2.35
C VAL A 78 -4.48 -5.40 -2.34
N GLN A 79 -4.52 -6.27 -3.35
CA GLN A 79 -3.58 -7.38 -3.48
C GLN A 79 -2.12 -6.87 -3.56
N GLY A 80 -1.87 -5.82 -4.33
CA GLY A 80 -0.55 -5.19 -4.38
C GLY A 80 -0.08 -4.64 -3.04
N GLN A 81 -0.98 -4.03 -2.27
CA GLN A 81 -0.67 -3.57 -0.90
C GLN A 81 -0.33 -4.74 0.04
N ILE A 82 -1.07 -5.85 -0.05
CA ILE A 82 -0.82 -7.07 0.74
C ILE A 82 0.56 -7.65 0.38
N ASP A 83 0.87 -7.74 -0.90
CA ASP A 83 2.14 -8.29 -1.39
C ASP A 83 3.32 -7.41 -0.90
N ASP A 84 3.21 -6.09 -1.01
CA ASP A 84 4.21 -5.14 -0.54
C ASP A 84 4.38 -5.19 1.00
N LEU A 85 3.29 -5.37 1.76
CA LEU A 85 3.33 -5.55 3.21
C LEU A 85 4.00 -6.87 3.59
N ALA A 86 3.75 -7.94 2.84
CA ALA A 86 4.35 -9.26 3.06
C ALA A 86 5.87 -9.28 2.78
N GLU A 87 6.37 -8.37 1.94
CA GLU A 87 7.81 -8.19 1.72
C GLU A 87 8.53 -7.54 2.91
N LEU A 88 7.79 -6.85 3.79
CA LEU A 88 8.36 -6.27 4.99
C LEU A 88 8.59 -7.36 6.05
N THR A 89 9.74 -7.34 6.70
CA THR A 89 10.04 -8.26 7.81
C THR A 89 9.61 -7.60 9.13
N PRO A 90 8.47 -8.00 9.73
CA PRO A 90 8.02 -7.43 11.00
C PRO A 90 8.94 -7.82 12.17
N PRO A 91 8.79 -7.18 13.34
CA PRO A 91 9.46 -7.66 14.56
C PRO A 91 9.09 -9.12 14.83
N GLU A 92 10.05 -9.93 15.31
CA GLU A 92 9.83 -11.36 15.60
C GLU A 92 8.64 -11.58 16.55
N ALA A 93 8.45 -10.67 17.51
CA ALA A 93 7.33 -10.75 18.48
C ALA A 93 5.96 -10.46 17.87
N ASP A 94 5.90 -9.72 16.76
CA ASP A 94 4.67 -9.25 16.11
C ASP A 94 4.35 -10.06 14.85
N GLN A 95 5.22 -10.99 14.45
CA GLN A 95 5.08 -11.75 13.21
C GLN A 95 3.71 -12.45 13.09
N GLY A 96 3.26 -13.10 14.17
CA GLY A 96 1.94 -13.76 14.17
C GLY A 96 0.77 -12.81 13.99
N GLU A 97 0.84 -11.60 14.57
CA GLU A 97 -0.20 -10.57 14.43
C GLU A 97 -0.26 -10.01 13.00
N VAL A 98 0.91 -9.82 12.38
CA VAL A 98 1.01 -9.38 10.99
C VAL A 98 0.56 -10.46 10.01
N ASP A 99 0.94 -11.72 10.25
CA ASP A 99 0.50 -12.86 9.44
C ASP A 99 -1.04 -13.02 9.48
N GLU A 100 -1.66 -12.84 10.64
CA GLU A 100 -3.13 -12.87 10.78
C GLU A 100 -3.83 -11.72 10.06
N LEU A 101 -3.23 -10.52 10.08
CA LEU A 101 -3.74 -9.37 9.32
C LEU A 101 -3.71 -9.65 7.81
N ILE A 102 -2.55 -10.08 7.29
CA ILE A 102 -2.37 -10.39 5.87
C ILE A 102 -3.33 -11.50 5.44
N ALA A 103 -3.46 -12.56 6.24
CA ALA A 103 -4.38 -13.65 5.95
C ALA A 103 -5.85 -13.19 5.91
N SER A 104 -6.25 -12.30 6.81
CA SER A 104 -7.59 -11.72 6.85
C SER A 104 -7.91 -10.89 5.60
N ALA A 105 -6.95 -10.06 5.16
CA ALA A 105 -7.10 -9.27 3.94
C ALA A 105 -7.16 -10.17 2.69
N GLN A 106 -6.34 -11.23 2.63
CA GLN A 106 -6.38 -12.19 1.53
C GLN A 106 -7.71 -12.95 1.49
N GLU A 107 -8.25 -13.36 2.65
CA GLU A 107 -9.57 -14.01 2.72
C GLU A 107 -10.68 -13.08 2.21
N ALA A 108 -10.59 -11.80 2.49
CA ALA A 108 -11.55 -10.80 1.99
C ALA A 108 -11.49 -10.67 0.46
N ILE A 109 -10.30 -10.69 -0.15
CA ILE A 109 -10.12 -10.73 -1.61
C ILE A 109 -10.75 -12.00 -2.18
N ASP A 110 -10.35 -13.17 -1.69
CA ASP A 110 -10.82 -14.47 -2.19
C ASP A 110 -12.36 -14.58 -2.12
N LYS A 111 -12.95 -14.08 -1.05
CA LYS A 111 -14.40 -14.02 -0.87
C LYS A 111 -15.07 -13.07 -1.87
N SER A 112 -14.45 -11.91 -2.11
CA SER A 112 -14.97 -10.92 -3.06
C SER A 112 -14.91 -11.42 -4.51
N GLU A 113 -13.81 -12.05 -4.91
CA GLU A 113 -13.67 -12.69 -6.22
C GLU A 113 -14.69 -13.84 -6.41
N GLY A 114 -15.04 -14.53 -5.32
CA GLY A 114 -16.00 -15.64 -5.36
C GLY A 114 -17.45 -15.22 -5.62
N ASP A 115 -17.86 -14.03 -5.19
CA ASP A 115 -19.23 -13.51 -5.37
C ASP A 115 -19.26 -11.95 -5.33
N MET A 116 -18.69 -11.31 -6.33
CA MET A 116 -18.65 -9.85 -6.46
C MET A 116 -20.06 -9.24 -6.53
N GLU A 117 -21.02 -9.95 -7.12
CA GLU A 117 -22.40 -9.48 -7.13
C GLU A 117 -23.00 -9.33 -5.74
N ALA A 118 -22.68 -10.26 -4.83
CA ALA A 118 -23.11 -10.16 -3.45
C ALA A 118 -22.40 -9.03 -2.72
N VAL A 119 -21.10 -8.83 -2.96
CA VAL A 119 -20.31 -7.73 -2.38
C VAL A 119 -20.92 -6.38 -2.75
N VAL A 120 -21.14 -6.13 -4.03
CA VAL A 120 -21.72 -4.85 -4.52
C VAL A 120 -23.18 -4.66 -4.11
N ALA A 121 -23.91 -5.74 -3.83
CA ALA A 121 -25.29 -5.68 -3.33
C ALA A 121 -25.38 -5.54 -1.81
N SER A 122 -24.30 -5.78 -1.10
CA SER A 122 -24.21 -5.68 0.35
C SER A 122 -23.90 -4.26 0.81
N ASP A 123 -24.38 -3.89 2.00
CA ASP A 123 -23.93 -2.67 2.68
C ASP A 123 -22.71 -2.95 3.61
N GLU A 124 -22.18 -4.19 3.56
CA GLU A 124 -21.04 -4.61 4.40
C GLU A 124 -19.73 -4.46 3.64
N ASN A 125 -18.73 -3.86 4.29
CA ASN A 125 -17.37 -3.83 3.77
C ASN A 125 -16.73 -5.23 3.91
N PRO A 126 -16.30 -5.90 2.82
CA PRO A 126 -15.71 -7.23 2.91
C PRO A 126 -14.37 -7.24 3.67
N PHE A 127 -13.73 -6.09 3.84
CA PHE A 127 -12.44 -5.92 4.50
C PHE A 127 -12.53 -5.55 5.98
N ASP A 128 -13.73 -5.40 6.58
CA ASP A 128 -13.91 -4.94 7.96
C ASP A 128 -13.01 -5.64 8.99
N ASP A 129 -12.84 -6.97 8.89
CA ASP A 129 -11.99 -7.73 9.82
C ASP A 129 -10.50 -7.42 9.63
N ALA A 130 -10.05 -7.23 8.39
CA ALA A 130 -8.69 -6.81 8.09
C ALA A 130 -8.43 -5.37 8.53
N ASP A 131 -9.38 -4.47 8.32
CA ASP A 131 -9.32 -3.08 8.72
C ASP A 131 -9.22 -2.93 10.25
N GLU A 132 -10.01 -3.71 11.01
CA GLU A 132 -9.93 -3.74 12.48
C GLU A 132 -8.53 -4.19 12.94
N LYS A 133 -7.97 -5.26 12.34
CA LYS A 133 -6.63 -5.74 12.65
C LYS A 133 -5.55 -4.73 12.29
N ALA A 134 -5.64 -4.11 11.09
CA ALA A 134 -4.71 -3.09 10.64
C ALA A 134 -4.71 -1.89 11.59
N GLY A 135 -5.88 -1.37 11.93
CA GLY A 135 -6.02 -0.27 12.88
C GLY A 135 -5.49 -0.59 14.27
N ALA A 136 -5.76 -1.80 14.79
CA ALA A 136 -5.28 -2.26 16.08
C ALA A 136 -3.74 -2.37 16.13
N TYR A 137 -3.12 -2.79 15.03
CA TYR A 137 -1.66 -2.87 14.92
C TYR A 137 -1.00 -1.49 14.80
N GLY A 138 -1.72 -0.49 14.27
CA GLY A 138 -1.26 0.88 14.01
C GLY A 138 -1.09 1.22 12.54
N LEU A 139 -1.54 0.35 11.64
CA LEU A 139 -1.56 0.56 10.19
C LEU A 139 -2.84 1.32 9.79
N ALA A 140 -2.98 2.56 10.29
CA ALA A 140 -4.19 3.35 10.14
C ALA A 140 -4.54 3.69 8.68
N GLU A 141 -3.53 3.79 7.80
CA GLU A 141 -3.74 4.04 6.37
C GLU A 141 -4.20 2.78 5.61
N CYS A 142 -4.10 1.59 6.24
CA CYS A 142 -4.57 0.34 5.68
C CYS A 142 -5.99 -0.02 6.14
N ALA A 143 -6.52 0.69 7.15
CA ALA A 143 -7.87 0.54 7.66
C ALA A 143 -8.76 1.63 7.02
N ILE A 144 -9.50 1.30 5.98
CA ILE A 144 -10.34 2.21 5.19
C ILE A 144 -11.81 1.83 5.22
#